data_7927ec8a3f27f4dc1babc1b7f5beb7de
#
_entry.id   7927ec8a3f27f4dc1babc1b7f5beb7de
#
_cell.length_a   1.000
_cell.length_b   1.000
_cell.length_c   1.000
_cell.angle_alpha   90.00
_cell.angle_beta   90.00
_cell.angle_gamma   90.00
#
_symmetry.space_group_name_H-M   'P 1'
#
loop_
_entity.id
_entity.type
_entity.pdbx_description
1 polymer ?
#
loop_
_entity_poly.entity_id
_entity_poly.type
_entity_poly.pdbx_seq_one_letter_code
_entity_poly.pdbx_strand_id
1 'polypeptide(L)'
;SQYTRAMQNSMGSNVETLHQLDGAEALEFRVAAHHLTGVPLQYMPIRPDVLLCCINRRGKRIIPRGHDVLHEGDTVIVVSTFEGMNDLQDIFLPTAGGREK
;
A
#
# COMPACT_ATOMS: atom_id res chain seq x y z
N SER A 1 -2.77 16.89 -7.78
CA SER A 1 -4.19 17.04 -7.52
C SER A 1 -4.40 17.67 -6.16
N GLN A 2 -5.63 18.10 -5.91
CA GLN A 2 -5.91 18.72 -4.62
C GLN A 2 -5.83 17.71 -3.47
N TYR A 3 -6.04 16.44 -3.75
CA TYR A 3 -5.86 15.41 -2.72
C TYR A 3 -4.40 15.30 -2.33
N THR A 4 -3.53 15.24 -3.31
CA THR A 4 -2.10 15.15 -3.08
C THR A 4 -1.60 16.38 -2.31
N ARG A 5 -2.10 17.53 -2.67
CA ARG A 5 -1.69 18.77 -2.00
C ARG A 5 -2.05 18.73 -0.51
N ALA A 6 -3.24 18.25 -0.21
CA ALA A 6 -3.66 18.17 1.18
C ALA A 6 -2.78 17.23 1.96
N MET A 7 -2.36 16.15 1.35
CA MET A 7 -1.57 15.15 2.05
C MET A 7 -0.09 15.49 2.12
N GLN A 8 0.34 16.50 1.40
CA GLN A 8 1.73 16.92 1.51
C GLN A 8 2.05 17.44 2.90
N ASN A 9 1.04 17.73 3.68
CA ASN A 9 1.24 18.16 5.06
C ASN A 9 1.38 16.99 6.02
N SER A 10 1.49 15.79 5.52
CA SER A 10 1.51 14.59 6.35
C SER A 10 2.87 14.31 6.96
N MET A 11 3.71 15.29 7.08
CA MET A 11 4.91 15.23 7.91
C MET A 11 5.83 14.07 7.56
N GLY A 12 6.14 13.91 6.30
CA GLY A 12 7.09 12.91 5.88
C GLY A 12 6.54 11.50 5.76
N SER A 13 5.25 11.35 5.90
CA SER A 13 4.61 10.07 5.68
C SER A 13 4.83 9.62 4.24
N ASN A 14 4.99 8.30 4.04
CA ASN A 14 5.07 7.72 2.71
C ASN A 14 3.71 7.36 2.17
N VAL A 15 2.66 7.85 2.80
CA VAL A 15 1.29 7.56 2.40
C VAL A 15 0.58 8.85 2.06
N GLU A 16 -0.20 8.80 1.00
CA GLU A 16 -1.07 9.91 0.62
C GLU A 16 -2.48 9.36 0.48
N THR A 17 -3.45 10.08 1.04
CA THR A 17 -4.85 9.72 0.84
C THR A 17 -5.30 10.34 -0.46
N LEU A 18 -5.59 9.52 -1.45
CA LEU A 18 -6.01 9.97 -2.77
C LEU A 18 -7.50 10.29 -2.79
N HIS A 19 -8.27 9.50 -2.07
CA HIS A 19 -9.71 9.69 -2.03
C HIS A 19 -10.27 8.96 -0.83
N GLN A 20 -11.18 9.61 -0.13
CA GLN A 20 -11.83 9.01 1.02
C GLN A 20 -13.31 8.89 0.73
N LEU A 21 -13.80 7.67 0.76
CA LEU A 21 -15.20 7.36 0.57
C LEU A 21 -15.80 6.97 1.91
N ASP A 22 -17.12 6.99 1.98
CA ASP A 22 -17.80 6.50 3.17
C ASP A 22 -17.52 5.00 3.31
N GLY A 23 -16.70 4.64 4.29
CA GLY A 23 -16.34 3.26 4.55
C GLY A 23 -15.18 2.71 3.77
N ALA A 24 -14.50 3.54 2.97
CA ALA A 24 -13.36 3.08 2.21
C ALA A 24 -12.44 4.25 1.88
N GLU A 25 -11.17 3.95 1.62
CA GLU A 25 -10.21 4.97 1.19
C GLU A 25 -9.30 4.40 0.11
N ALA A 26 -8.87 5.28 -0.78
CA ALA A 26 -7.81 4.97 -1.72
C ALA A 26 -6.55 5.68 -1.24
N LEU A 27 -5.49 4.93 -1.07
CA LEU A 27 -4.24 5.42 -0.51
C LEU A 27 -3.10 5.12 -1.46
N GLU A 28 -2.13 6.02 -1.51
CA GLU A 28 -0.92 5.78 -2.28
C GLU A 28 0.25 5.65 -1.31
N PHE A 29 0.99 4.56 -1.43
CA PHE A 29 2.15 4.29 -0.60
C PHE A 29 3.41 4.24 -1.44
N ARG A 30 4.51 4.71 -0.88
CA ARG A 30 5.81 4.51 -1.48
C ARG A 30 6.44 3.24 -0.91
N VAL A 31 6.98 2.40 -1.78
CA VAL A 31 7.60 1.15 -1.36
C VAL A 31 9.02 1.45 -0.91
N ALA A 32 9.32 1.13 0.34
CA ALA A 32 10.65 1.28 0.92
C ALA A 32 11.35 -0.08 0.97
N ALA A 33 12.67 -0.05 1.21
CA ALA A 33 13.45 -1.27 1.20
C ALA A 33 13.01 -2.30 2.24
N HIS A 34 12.45 -1.84 3.36
CA HIS A 34 12.02 -2.75 4.42
C HIS A 34 10.67 -3.41 4.14
N HIS A 35 9.96 -2.95 3.13
CA HIS A 35 8.71 -3.60 2.73
C HIS A 35 9.05 -4.90 1.98
N LEU A 36 8.05 -5.76 1.80
CA LEU A 36 8.26 -7.05 1.16
C LEU A 36 8.54 -6.89 -0.33
N THR A 37 9.76 -6.53 -0.67
CA THR A 37 10.18 -6.43 -2.06
C THR A 37 10.68 -7.79 -2.53
N GLY A 38 10.46 -8.08 -3.82
CA GLY A 38 10.94 -9.33 -4.38
C GLY A 38 10.10 -10.55 -4.08
N VAL A 39 9.02 -10.41 -3.31
CA VAL A 39 8.12 -11.52 -3.01
C VAL A 39 6.92 -11.41 -3.94
N PRO A 40 6.59 -12.44 -4.71
CA PRO A 40 5.41 -12.39 -5.58
C PRO A 40 4.15 -12.10 -4.77
N LEU A 41 3.30 -11.25 -5.32
CA LEU A 41 2.11 -10.80 -4.61
C LEU A 41 1.22 -11.96 -4.19
N GLN A 42 1.17 -13.03 -4.98
CA GLN A 42 0.33 -14.17 -4.67
C GLN A 42 0.74 -14.87 -3.38
N TYR A 43 1.96 -14.65 -2.93
CA TYR A 43 2.46 -15.26 -1.68
C TYR A 43 2.43 -14.30 -0.50
N MET A 44 1.94 -13.07 -0.72
CA MET A 44 1.86 -12.10 0.36
C MET A 44 0.56 -12.28 1.14
N PRO A 45 0.60 -12.24 2.47
CA PRO A 45 -0.61 -12.37 3.27
C PRO A 45 -1.37 -11.04 3.37
N ILE A 46 -1.90 -10.59 2.23
CA ILE A 46 -2.61 -9.32 2.15
C ILE A 46 -3.97 -9.47 2.81
N ARG A 47 -4.35 -8.44 3.58
CA ARG A 47 -5.64 -8.44 4.27
C ARG A 47 -6.78 -8.54 3.26
N PRO A 48 -7.86 -9.26 3.60
CA PRO A 48 -8.98 -9.42 2.67
C PRO A 48 -9.76 -8.12 2.43
N ASP A 49 -9.61 -7.14 3.32
CA ASP A 49 -10.27 -5.85 3.18
C ASP A 49 -9.38 -4.82 2.49
N VAL A 50 -8.31 -5.27 1.85
CA VAL A 50 -7.36 -4.42 1.13
C VAL A 50 -7.22 -4.94 -0.29
N LEU A 51 -7.27 -4.01 -1.25
CA LEU A 51 -7.04 -4.33 -2.65
C LEU A 51 -5.88 -3.49 -3.15
N LEU A 52 -4.84 -4.15 -3.66
CA LEU A 52 -3.73 -3.46 -4.28
C LEU A 52 -4.07 -3.26 -5.74
N CYS A 53 -4.36 -2.02 -6.12
CA CYS A 53 -4.97 -1.71 -7.41
C CYS A 53 -3.96 -1.47 -8.50
N CYS A 54 -2.84 -0.84 -8.18
CA CYS A 54 -1.93 -0.36 -9.22
C CYS A 54 -0.54 -0.18 -8.64
N ILE A 55 0.45 -0.50 -9.46
CA ILE A 55 1.86 -0.22 -9.14
C ILE A 55 2.35 0.80 -10.16
N ASN A 56 2.96 1.87 -9.69
CA ASN A 56 3.57 2.86 -10.55
C ASN A 56 5.08 2.73 -10.41
N ARG A 57 5.72 2.36 -11.49
CA ARG A 57 7.17 2.12 -11.51
C ARG A 57 7.78 2.93 -12.64
N ARG A 58 8.57 3.93 -12.27
CA ARG A 58 9.24 4.77 -13.24
C ARG A 58 8.28 5.35 -14.28
N GLY A 59 7.14 5.83 -13.81
CA GLY A 59 6.13 6.40 -14.67
C GLY A 59 5.26 5.41 -15.41
N LYS A 60 5.53 4.11 -15.28
CA LYS A 60 4.70 3.08 -15.88
C LYS A 60 3.68 2.59 -14.87
N ARG A 61 2.46 2.43 -15.31
CA ARG A 61 1.40 1.90 -14.49
C ARG A 61 1.21 0.43 -14.78
N ILE A 62 1.23 -0.36 -13.73
CA ILE A 62 1.15 -1.82 -13.82
C ILE A 62 -0.08 -2.25 -13.04
N ILE A 63 -0.94 -3.02 -13.69
CA ILE A 63 -2.03 -3.69 -13.00
C ILE A 63 -1.43 -4.94 -12.39
N PRO A 64 -1.38 -5.03 -11.06
CA PRO A 64 -0.64 -6.11 -10.42
C PRO A 64 -1.26 -7.47 -10.64
N ARG A 65 -0.43 -8.44 -10.84
CA ARG A 65 -0.81 -9.84 -10.96
C ARG A 65 -0.07 -10.64 -9.91
N GLY A 66 -0.49 -11.88 -9.72
CA GLY A 66 0.07 -12.70 -8.65
C GLY A 66 1.58 -12.89 -8.73
N HIS A 67 2.14 -12.91 -9.94
CA HIS A 67 3.58 -13.11 -10.11
C HIS A 67 4.40 -11.82 -10.00
N ASP A 68 3.75 -10.67 -9.94
CA ASP A 68 4.46 -9.40 -9.84
C ASP A 68 5.07 -9.24 -8.44
N VAL A 69 6.15 -8.48 -8.38
CA VAL A 69 6.82 -8.17 -7.12
C VAL A 69 6.89 -6.66 -6.97
N LEU A 70 7.00 -6.20 -5.74
CA LEU A 70 7.21 -4.78 -5.47
C LEU A 70 8.70 -4.48 -5.49
N HIS A 71 9.05 -3.31 -5.97
CA HIS A 71 10.43 -2.83 -5.97
C HIS A 71 10.51 -1.58 -5.12
N GLU A 72 11.61 -1.42 -4.44
CA GLU A 72 11.88 -0.19 -3.72
C GLU A 72 11.76 0.99 -4.70
N GLY A 73 11.07 2.03 -4.27
CA GLY A 73 10.86 3.21 -5.09
C GLY A 73 9.56 3.18 -5.90
N ASP A 74 8.91 2.02 -6.00
CA ASP A 74 7.58 1.98 -6.59
C ASP A 74 6.62 2.79 -5.74
N THR A 75 5.51 3.23 -6.34
CA THR A 75 4.37 3.65 -5.57
C THR A 75 3.23 2.69 -5.88
N VAL A 76 2.41 2.42 -4.87
CA VAL A 76 1.29 1.50 -5.03
C VAL A 76 0.01 2.19 -4.59
N ILE A 77 -1.06 1.94 -5.31
CA ILE A 77 -2.38 2.45 -4.94
C ILE A 77 -3.16 1.29 -4.35
N VAL A 78 -3.69 1.55 -3.16
CA VAL A 78 -4.39 0.55 -2.36
C VAL A 78 -5.76 1.09 -2.03
N VAL A 79 -6.78 0.26 -2.17
CA VAL A 79 -8.13 0.59 -1.69
C VAL A 79 -8.39 -0.29 -0.47
N SER A 80 -8.86 0.33 0.59
CA SER A 80 -9.03 -0.37 1.86
C SER A 80 -10.31 0.05 2.54
N THR A 81 -10.99 -0.91 3.13
CA THR A 81 -12.08 -0.64 4.07
C THR A 81 -11.57 -0.69 5.51
N PHE A 82 -10.30 -1.03 5.70
CA PHE A 82 -9.66 -1.05 7.00
C PHE A 82 -9.18 0.36 7.33
N GLU A 83 -9.55 0.87 8.48
CA GLU A 83 -9.16 2.21 8.92
C GLU A 83 -7.87 2.15 9.70
N GLY A 84 -7.14 3.25 9.67
CA GLY A 84 -5.91 3.36 10.44
C GLY A 84 -4.66 2.89 9.73
N MET A 85 -4.73 2.76 8.41
CA MET A 85 -3.57 2.34 7.63
C MET A 85 -2.61 3.52 7.47
N ASN A 86 -1.42 3.42 8.03
CA ASN A 86 -0.43 4.48 8.02
C ASN A 86 0.82 4.13 7.24
N ASP A 87 1.06 2.85 7.00
CA ASP A 87 2.24 2.39 6.30
C ASP A 87 1.84 1.22 5.42
N LEU A 88 2.63 0.98 4.38
CA LEU A 88 2.36 -0.12 3.47
C LEU A 88 2.34 -1.46 4.20
N GLN A 89 3.14 -1.59 5.26
CA GLN A 89 3.17 -2.82 6.03
C GLN A 89 1.81 -3.16 6.62
N ASP A 90 0.95 -2.18 6.79
CA ASP A 90 -0.37 -2.39 7.36
C ASP A 90 -1.33 -3.12 6.43
N ILE A 91 -0.94 -3.32 5.15
CA ILE A 91 -1.79 -4.08 4.23
C ILE A 91 -1.79 -5.57 4.54
N PHE A 92 -0.84 -6.02 5.36
CA PHE A 92 -0.70 -7.44 5.64
C PHE A 92 -1.45 -7.85 6.88
N LEU A 93 -1.87 -9.12 6.89
CA LEU A 93 -2.47 -9.71 8.07
C LEU A 93 -1.45 -9.69 9.20
N PRO A 94 -1.90 -9.48 10.44
CA PRO A 94 -0.97 -9.56 11.58
C PRO A 94 -0.35 -10.95 11.63
N THR A 95 0.95 -11.00 11.96
CA THR A 95 1.62 -12.29 12.11
C THR A 95 1.13 -12.96 13.36
N ALA A 96 0.73 -14.23 13.19
CA ALA A 96 0.33 -15.03 14.31
C ALA A 96 1.54 -15.38 15.13
N GLY A 97 1.83 -15.34 16.09
CA GLY A 97 3.00 -15.72 16.79
C GLY A 97 3.98 -14.61 16.93
N GLY A 98 3.78 -13.70 16.20
CA GLY A 98 4.58 -12.55 16.47
C GLY A 98 4.24 -11.98 17.83
N ARG A 99 3.88 -13.16 17.95
CA ARG A 99 3.68 -12.83 18.74
C ARG A 99 4.07 -12.74 19.59
N GLU A 100 4.15 -13.41 19.24
CA GLU A 100 4.59 -13.31 19.84
C GLU A 100 4.93 -13.11 20.50
N LYS A 101 4.71 -13.40 20.52
CA LYS A 101 5.13 -13.17 20.80
C LYS A 101 5.41 -13.05 21.13
#